data_bff1036d89c837ae454a570fbcb4a654
#
_entry.id   bff1036d89c837ae454a570fbcb4a654
#
_cell.length_a   1.000
_cell.length_b   1.000
_cell.length_c   1.000
_cell.angle_alpha   90.00
_cell.angle_beta   90.00
_cell.angle_gamma   90.00
#
_symmetry.space_group_name_H-M   'P 1'
#
loop_
_entity.id
_entity.type
_entity.pdbx_description
1 polymer ?
#
loop_
_entity_poly.entity_id
_entity_poly.type
_entity_poly.pdbx_seq_one_letter_code
_entity_poly.pdbx_strand_id
1 'polypeptide(L)'
;METTESHALIERYKAELMQTAARSPYADNKIGTRISPPEDPNAVINLPESPPNRDPLQEFSSVSDTFESFWQRNTKAGFLRVQAFAGPQTIPVPDADVLVTHNFIDGTRRFAVGKTDRSGILDGIVLPAPDSMLSQQPGTLLPYALYDIRVSHPDYRTEIYLDVPVFDGIKSIQPVRFLSDV
;
A
#
# COMPACT_ATOMS: atom_id res chain seq x y z
N MET A 1 35.52 -6.01 -32.99
CA MET A 1 34.29 -6.14 -33.80
C MET A 1 32.99 -6.16 -32.98
N GLU A 2 33.04 -6.10 -31.68
CA GLU A 2 31.85 -6.16 -30.79
C GLU A 2 31.08 -4.84 -30.58
N THR A 3 31.67 -3.70 -30.86
CA THR A 3 31.05 -2.38 -30.60
C THR A 3 29.96 -2.00 -31.61
N THR A 4 30.00 -2.54 -32.82
CA THR A 4 29.06 -2.18 -33.91
C THR A 4 27.71 -2.90 -33.74
N GLU A 5 27.71 -4.14 -33.27
CA GLU A 5 26.48 -4.90 -33.00
C GLU A 5 25.69 -4.34 -31.81
N SER A 6 26.41 -3.95 -30.74
CA SER A 6 25.77 -3.33 -29.58
C SER A 6 25.10 -2.00 -29.90
N HIS A 7 25.74 -1.20 -30.80
CA HIS A 7 25.17 0.08 -31.21
C HIS A 7 23.90 -0.10 -32.07
N ALA A 8 23.90 -1.07 -32.95
CA ALA A 8 22.75 -1.40 -33.80
C ALA A 8 21.57 -1.92 -32.95
N LEU A 9 21.85 -2.68 -31.90
CA LEU A 9 20.83 -3.19 -30.96
C LEU A 9 20.18 -2.05 -30.15
N ILE A 10 20.97 -1.10 -29.67
CA ILE A 10 20.50 0.07 -28.95
C ILE A 10 19.60 0.97 -29.83
N GLU A 11 19.98 1.22 -31.07
CA GLU A 11 19.19 2.02 -31.99
C GLU A 11 17.86 1.34 -32.37
N ARG A 12 17.87 0.01 -32.51
CA ARG A 12 16.65 -0.77 -32.73
C ARG A 12 15.71 -0.69 -31.53
N TYR A 13 16.23 -0.78 -30.29
CA TYR A 13 15.45 -0.69 -29.05
C TYR A 13 14.84 0.71 -28.87
N LYS A 14 15.60 1.78 -29.21
CA LYS A 14 15.09 3.16 -29.20
C LYS A 14 13.96 3.37 -30.19
N ALA A 15 14.09 2.83 -31.39
CA ALA A 15 13.05 2.92 -32.40
C ALA A 15 11.76 2.21 -31.99
N GLU A 16 11.88 1.05 -31.36
CA GLU A 16 10.74 0.27 -30.84
C GLU A 16 10.03 0.96 -29.68
N LEU A 17 10.79 1.56 -28.76
CA LEU A 17 10.24 2.37 -27.68
C LEU A 17 9.51 3.62 -28.19
N MET A 18 10.06 4.31 -29.18
CA MET A 18 9.39 5.47 -29.79
C MET A 18 8.10 5.09 -30.51
N GLN A 19 8.07 3.93 -31.15
CA GLN A 19 6.89 3.41 -31.85
C GLN A 19 5.79 3.00 -30.87
N THR A 20 6.18 2.44 -29.70
CA THR A 20 5.25 2.07 -28.63
C THR A 20 4.70 3.31 -27.93
N ALA A 21 5.53 4.33 -27.70
CA ALA A 21 5.11 5.61 -27.13
C ALA A 21 4.11 6.36 -28.05
N ALA A 22 4.31 6.30 -29.35
CA ALA A 22 3.39 6.90 -30.34
C ALA A 22 2.03 6.18 -30.44
N ARG A 23 1.93 4.93 -30.00
CA ARG A 23 0.68 4.15 -29.93
C ARG A 23 -0.05 4.24 -28.59
N SER A 24 0.54 4.95 -27.62
CA SER A 24 -0.08 5.14 -26.32
C SER A 24 -1.36 5.98 -26.47
N PRO A 25 -2.51 5.55 -25.93
CA PRO A 25 -3.73 6.35 -25.94
C PRO A 25 -3.61 7.65 -25.14
N TYR A 26 -2.51 7.86 -24.43
CA TYR A 26 -2.18 9.09 -23.70
C TYR A 26 -1.35 10.10 -24.49
N ALA A 27 -0.95 9.79 -25.75
CA ALA A 27 -0.13 10.68 -26.57
C ALA A 27 -0.88 11.92 -27.06
N ASP A 28 -2.21 11.91 -27.05
CA ASP A 28 -3.06 13.01 -27.58
C ASP A 28 -3.59 13.97 -26.51
N ASN A 29 -3.18 13.82 -25.24
CA ASN A 29 -3.58 14.78 -24.22
C ASN A 29 -2.70 16.03 -24.28
N LYS A 30 -2.91 16.85 -25.33
CA LYS A 30 -2.51 18.25 -25.37
C LYS A 30 -3.32 19.02 -24.33
N ILE A 31 -2.97 18.90 -23.06
CA ILE A 31 -3.34 19.89 -22.06
C ILE A 31 -2.45 21.12 -22.28
N GLY A 32 -2.77 21.84 -23.34
CA GLY A 32 -2.26 23.15 -23.63
C GLY A 32 -3.33 24.19 -23.32
N THR A 33 -3.85 24.21 -22.12
CA THR A 33 -4.57 25.40 -21.64
C THR A 33 -3.52 26.37 -21.17
N ARG A 34 -3.06 27.22 -22.08
CA ARG A 34 -2.39 28.47 -21.74
C ARG A 34 -3.38 29.24 -20.87
N ILE A 35 -3.23 29.20 -19.58
CA ILE A 35 -3.88 30.13 -18.66
C ILE A 35 -3.18 31.46 -18.89
N SER A 36 -3.80 32.33 -19.70
CA SER A 36 -3.44 33.75 -19.74
C SER A 36 -3.77 34.33 -18.39
N PRO A 37 -2.93 35.18 -17.79
CA PRO A 37 -3.29 35.87 -16.56
C PRO A 37 -4.58 36.65 -16.79
N PRO A 38 -5.48 36.74 -15.82
CA PRO A 38 -6.70 37.53 -15.94
C PRO A 38 -6.33 38.99 -16.14
N GLU A 39 -6.92 39.63 -17.15
CA GLU A 39 -6.70 41.06 -17.47
C GLU A 39 -7.28 42.00 -16.40
N ASP A 40 -8.06 41.48 -15.45
CA ASP A 40 -8.66 42.26 -14.38
C ASP A 40 -8.17 41.72 -13.01
N PRO A 41 -7.40 42.53 -12.21
CA PRO A 41 -6.95 42.14 -10.89
C PRO A 41 -8.06 41.97 -9.87
N ASN A 42 -9.31 42.37 -10.20
CA ASN A 42 -10.49 42.23 -9.35
C ASN A 42 -11.50 41.19 -9.83
N ALA A 43 -11.18 40.41 -10.85
CA ALA A 43 -12.06 39.31 -11.25
C ALA A 43 -12.17 38.29 -10.13
N VAL A 44 -13.29 38.24 -9.47
CA VAL A 44 -13.63 37.16 -8.53
C VAL A 44 -13.80 35.89 -9.37
N ILE A 45 -12.77 35.03 -9.34
CA ILE A 45 -12.86 33.69 -9.91
C ILE A 45 -13.84 32.94 -9.03
N ASN A 46 -15.10 32.79 -9.48
CA ASN A 46 -16.00 31.79 -8.92
C ASN A 46 -15.44 30.42 -9.29
N LEU A 47 -14.54 29.90 -8.46
CA LEU A 47 -14.23 28.49 -8.48
C LEU A 47 -15.55 27.73 -8.26
N PRO A 48 -15.87 26.70 -9.07
CA PRO A 48 -16.98 25.82 -8.74
C PRO A 48 -16.77 25.37 -7.29
N GLU A 49 -17.82 25.52 -6.47
CA GLU A 49 -17.79 25.05 -5.09
C GLU A 49 -17.26 23.63 -5.13
N SER A 50 -16.15 23.41 -4.44
CA SER A 50 -15.61 22.06 -4.24
C SER A 50 -16.77 21.21 -3.74
N PRO A 51 -17.01 20.02 -4.31
CA PRO A 51 -18.05 19.14 -3.79
C PRO A 51 -17.83 19.04 -2.28
N PRO A 52 -18.91 18.99 -1.47
CA PRO A 52 -18.81 19.04 -0.02
C PRO A 52 -17.69 18.09 0.40
N ASN A 53 -16.75 18.63 1.14
CA ASN A 53 -15.52 17.99 1.61
C ASN A 53 -15.87 16.61 2.21
N ARG A 54 -15.98 15.61 1.36
CA ARG A 54 -15.95 14.21 1.77
C ARG A 54 -14.50 13.95 2.08
N ASP A 55 -14.20 13.89 3.36
CA ASP A 55 -12.91 13.49 3.86
C ASP A 55 -12.62 12.11 3.24
N PRO A 56 -11.65 11.98 2.31
CA PRO A 56 -11.35 10.69 1.67
C PRO A 56 -10.98 9.61 2.68
N LEU A 57 -10.59 10.03 3.89
CA LEU A 57 -10.26 9.15 5.00
C LEU A 57 -11.51 8.59 5.71
N GLN A 58 -12.70 9.18 5.53
CA GLN A 58 -13.93 8.64 6.13
C GLN A 58 -14.55 7.49 5.32
N GLU A 59 -14.28 7.38 4.03
CA GLU A 59 -14.77 6.25 3.22
C GLU A 59 -13.98 4.96 3.43
N PHE A 60 -12.78 5.03 4.01
CA PHE A 60 -11.92 3.87 4.29
C PHE A 60 -11.92 3.45 5.76
N SER A 61 -12.71 4.09 6.59
CA SER A 61 -12.84 3.64 7.99
C SER A 61 -13.60 2.32 8.02
N SER A 62 -12.85 1.24 8.05
CA SER A 62 -13.29 -0.15 8.08
C SER A 62 -14.05 -0.56 9.36
N VAL A 63 -14.45 0.39 10.17
CA VAL A 63 -15.14 0.17 11.46
C VAL A 63 -16.59 -0.29 11.28
N SER A 64 -17.07 -0.53 10.07
CA SER A 64 -18.46 -0.94 9.83
C SER A 64 -18.69 -2.44 9.76
N ASP A 65 -17.63 -3.25 9.80
CA ASP A 65 -17.77 -4.69 9.68
C ASP A 65 -17.98 -5.39 11.03
N THR A 66 -18.90 -6.35 11.05
CA THR A 66 -18.96 -7.36 12.09
C THR A 66 -17.95 -8.46 11.79
N PHE A 67 -17.53 -9.21 12.81
CA PHE A 67 -16.62 -10.36 12.63
C PHE A 67 -17.18 -11.38 11.61
N GLU A 68 -18.49 -11.62 11.62
CA GLU A 68 -19.11 -12.54 10.72
C GLU A 68 -19.12 -12.06 9.25
N SER A 69 -19.48 -10.78 9.00
CA SER A 69 -19.45 -10.20 7.65
C SER A 69 -18.04 -10.15 7.07
N PHE A 70 -17.04 -9.94 7.92
CA PHE A 70 -15.63 -9.98 7.54
C PHE A 70 -15.24 -11.38 7.02
N TRP A 71 -15.59 -12.47 7.73
CA TRP A 71 -15.29 -13.83 7.31
C TRP A 71 -16.01 -14.24 6.04
N GLN A 72 -17.26 -13.81 5.87
CA GLN A 72 -18.03 -14.08 4.65
C GLN A 72 -17.40 -13.43 3.42
N ARG A 73 -16.79 -12.24 3.57
CA ARG A 73 -16.15 -11.52 2.49
C ARG A 73 -14.72 -11.98 2.21
N ASN A 74 -13.97 -12.35 3.25
CA ASN A 74 -12.56 -12.71 3.17
C ASN A 74 -12.37 -14.23 3.17
N THR A 75 -12.79 -14.89 2.10
CA THR A 75 -12.80 -16.35 1.95
C THR A 75 -11.48 -16.93 1.44
N LYS A 76 -10.56 -16.07 1.02
CA LYS A 76 -9.23 -16.43 0.51
C LYS A 76 -8.18 -16.18 1.58
N ALA A 77 -6.93 -16.45 1.23
CA ALA A 77 -5.78 -16.29 2.13
C ALA A 77 -4.69 -15.45 1.51
N GLY A 78 -4.27 -14.41 2.23
CA GLY A 78 -3.06 -13.67 1.94
C GLY A 78 -1.96 -14.00 2.94
N PHE A 79 -0.75 -13.57 2.64
CA PHE A 79 0.42 -13.81 3.48
C PHE A 79 1.01 -12.50 3.96
N LEU A 80 1.46 -12.49 5.21
CA LEU A 80 2.14 -11.34 5.78
C LEU A 80 3.52 -11.75 6.29
N ARG A 81 4.52 -10.92 5.97
CA ARG A 81 5.86 -10.96 6.54
C ARG A 81 6.13 -9.65 7.27
N VAL A 82 6.58 -9.73 8.50
CA VAL A 82 7.03 -8.58 9.28
C VAL A 82 8.56 -8.60 9.32
N GLN A 83 9.18 -7.43 9.09
CA GLN A 83 10.63 -7.25 9.12
C GLN A 83 10.98 -6.14 10.10
N ALA A 84 11.52 -6.51 11.26
CA ALA A 84 11.88 -5.61 12.33
C ALA A 84 13.38 -5.25 12.29
N PHE A 85 13.68 -3.97 12.28
CA PHE A 85 15.04 -3.46 12.29
C PHE A 85 15.15 -2.17 13.09
N ALA A 86 16.36 -1.86 13.57
CA ALA A 86 16.65 -0.65 14.33
C ALA A 86 17.78 0.17 13.72
N GLY A 87 17.77 1.46 13.99
CA GLY A 87 18.83 2.39 13.62
C GLY A 87 18.98 2.66 12.12
N PRO A 88 19.96 3.53 11.75
CA PRO A 88 20.19 3.92 10.35
C PRO A 88 20.81 2.79 9.50
N GLN A 89 21.46 1.81 10.14
CA GLN A 89 22.13 0.68 9.47
C GLN A 89 21.22 -0.55 9.31
N THR A 90 19.92 -0.43 9.56
CA THR A 90 18.95 -1.53 9.44
C THR A 90 19.39 -2.81 10.19
N ILE A 91 19.81 -2.66 11.46
CA ILE A 91 20.20 -3.77 12.31
C ILE A 91 18.95 -4.62 12.61
N PRO A 92 18.96 -5.94 12.31
CA PRO A 92 17.82 -6.79 12.62
C PRO A 92 17.51 -6.82 14.11
N VAL A 93 16.22 -6.81 14.47
CA VAL A 93 15.76 -6.92 15.85
C VAL A 93 15.12 -8.30 16.03
N PRO A 94 15.82 -9.26 16.65
CA PRO A 94 15.28 -10.58 16.96
C PRO A 94 14.32 -10.49 18.16
N ASP A 95 13.53 -11.55 18.37
CA ASP A 95 12.63 -11.74 19.52
C ASP A 95 11.60 -10.62 19.73
N ALA A 96 11.38 -9.75 18.75
CA ALA A 96 10.32 -8.75 18.82
C ALA A 96 8.95 -9.43 18.75
N ASP A 97 8.08 -9.10 19.70
CA ASP A 97 6.71 -9.60 19.75
C ASP A 97 5.85 -8.91 18.70
N VAL A 98 5.23 -9.68 17.84
CA VAL A 98 4.34 -9.23 16.78
C VAL A 98 2.92 -9.66 17.09
N LEU A 99 1.99 -8.72 17.10
CA LEU A 99 0.56 -8.93 17.27
C LEU A 99 -0.18 -8.36 16.07
N VAL A 100 -0.96 -9.19 15.38
CA VAL A 100 -1.83 -8.79 14.27
C VAL A 100 -3.28 -8.81 14.73
N THR A 101 -3.97 -7.70 14.56
CA THR A 101 -5.36 -7.50 14.97
C THR A 101 -6.19 -6.89 13.86
N HIS A 102 -7.51 -6.94 14.01
CA HIS A 102 -8.46 -6.15 13.23
C HIS A 102 -9.55 -5.63 14.17
N ASN A 103 -9.99 -4.40 13.92
CA ASN A 103 -11.03 -3.75 14.70
C ASN A 103 -12.39 -3.95 14.03
N PHE A 104 -13.33 -4.50 14.78
CA PHE A 104 -14.72 -4.67 14.39
C PHE A 104 -15.63 -3.78 15.22
N ILE A 105 -16.88 -3.64 14.81
CA ILE A 105 -17.91 -2.93 15.60
C ILE A 105 -18.06 -3.56 17.01
N ASP A 106 -17.95 -4.89 17.08
CA ASP A 106 -18.09 -5.71 18.28
C ASP A 106 -16.78 -5.91 19.06
N GLY A 107 -15.72 -5.18 18.70
CA GLY A 107 -14.43 -5.16 19.37
C GLY A 107 -13.26 -5.67 18.55
N THR A 108 -12.07 -5.51 19.09
CA THR A 108 -10.82 -5.92 18.44
C THR A 108 -10.62 -7.43 18.53
N ARG A 109 -10.29 -8.06 17.40
CA ARG A 109 -9.96 -9.49 17.34
C ARG A 109 -8.50 -9.69 16.94
N ARG A 110 -7.88 -10.70 17.54
CA ARG A 110 -6.51 -11.11 17.26
C ARG A 110 -6.50 -12.19 16.18
N PHE A 111 -5.69 -11.99 15.14
CA PHE A 111 -5.53 -12.91 14.01
C PHE A 111 -4.22 -13.69 14.07
N ALA A 112 -3.13 -13.06 14.49
CA ALA A 112 -1.84 -13.73 14.62
C ALA A 112 -1.00 -13.17 15.75
N VAL A 113 -0.13 -14.02 16.31
CA VAL A 113 0.91 -13.66 17.29
C VAL A 113 2.17 -14.43 16.93
N GLY A 114 3.32 -13.80 17.06
CA GLY A 114 4.60 -14.45 16.85
C GLY A 114 5.75 -13.59 17.31
N LYS A 115 6.96 -14.11 17.12
CA LYS A 115 8.21 -13.38 17.37
C LYS A 115 9.09 -13.37 16.13
N THR A 116 9.84 -12.30 15.96
CA THR A 116 10.85 -12.23 14.91
C THR A 116 12.02 -13.20 15.22
N ASP A 117 12.58 -13.75 14.15
CA ASP A 117 13.76 -14.62 14.22
C ASP A 117 15.07 -13.81 14.38
N ARG A 118 16.22 -14.50 14.31
CA ARG A 118 17.55 -13.88 14.41
C ARG A 118 17.83 -12.83 13.34
N SER A 119 17.10 -12.89 12.23
CA SER A 119 17.20 -11.93 11.11
C SER A 119 16.18 -10.77 11.25
N GLY A 120 15.47 -10.70 12.37
CA GLY A 120 14.42 -9.72 12.58
C GLY A 120 13.15 -9.99 11.77
N ILE A 121 12.95 -11.23 11.30
CA ILE A 121 11.85 -11.58 10.39
C ILE A 121 10.84 -12.50 11.11
N LEU A 122 9.57 -12.19 10.97
CA LEU A 122 8.47 -13.13 11.20
C LEU A 122 7.78 -13.35 9.86
N ASP A 123 7.90 -14.56 9.31
CA ASP A 123 7.31 -14.96 8.02
C ASP A 123 6.19 -15.99 8.23
N GLY A 124 5.42 -16.22 7.17
CA GLY A 124 4.39 -17.26 7.13
C GLY A 124 3.11 -16.95 7.91
N ILE A 125 2.84 -15.71 8.24
CA ILE A 125 1.55 -15.31 8.80
C ILE A 125 0.51 -15.42 7.68
N VAL A 126 -0.51 -16.26 7.90
CA VAL A 126 -1.63 -16.44 6.97
C VAL A 126 -2.84 -15.71 7.51
N LEU A 127 -3.43 -14.85 6.69
CA LEU A 127 -4.55 -13.97 7.07
C LEU A 127 -5.68 -14.07 6.05
N PRO A 128 -6.95 -14.00 6.47
CA PRO A 128 -8.09 -13.91 5.57
C PRO A 128 -7.96 -12.73 4.62
N ALA A 129 -8.29 -12.93 3.35
CA ALA A 129 -8.30 -11.90 2.32
C ALA A 129 -9.48 -12.09 1.37
N PRO A 130 -10.00 -11.02 0.75
CA PRO A 130 -11.03 -11.13 -0.27
C PRO A 130 -10.45 -11.70 -1.57
N ASP A 131 -11.30 -12.20 -2.45
CA ASP A 131 -10.90 -12.77 -3.73
C ASP A 131 -10.20 -11.71 -4.60
N SER A 132 -9.06 -12.06 -5.18
CA SER A 132 -8.28 -11.22 -6.08
C SER A 132 -9.05 -10.77 -7.33
N MET A 133 -10.09 -11.51 -7.75
CA MET A 133 -10.96 -11.13 -8.86
C MET A 133 -11.73 -9.82 -8.60
N LEU A 134 -11.90 -9.42 -7.34
CA LEU A 134 -12.52 -8.12 -7.00
C LEU A 134 -11.70 -6.93 -7.52
N SER A 135 -10.39 -7.09 -7.68
CA SER A 135 -9.53 -6.04 -8.27
C SER A 135 -9.78 -5.77 -9.75
N GLN A 136 -10.42 -6.70 -10.44
CA GLN A 136 -10.71 -6.63 -11.89
C GLN A 136 -12.13 -6.12 -12.19
N GLN A 137 -12.93 -5.91 -11.15
CA GLN A 137 -14.31 -5.45 -11.30
C GLN A 137 -14.44 -4.01 -10.81
N PRO A 138 -15.04 -3.11 -11.60
CA PRO A 138 -15.39 -1.79 -11.09
C PRO A 138 -16.45 -1.95 -10.00
N GLY A 139 -16.11 -1.56 -8.78
CA GLY A 139 -17.01 -1.72 -7.64
C GLY A 139 -16.51 -1.01 -6.39
N THR A 140 -17.33 -1.01 -5.36
CA THR A 140 -17.04 -0.39 -4.06
C THR A 140 -16.32 -1.34 -3.09
N LEU A 141 -16.16 -2.62 -3.44
CA LEU A 141 -15.51 -3.60 -2.59
C LEU A 141 -13.99 -3.52 -2.73
N LEU A 142 -13.31 -3.40 -1.61
CA LEU A 142 -11.85 -3.42 -1.57
C LEU A 142 -11.33 -4.83 -1.90
N PRO A 143 -10.31 -4.95 -2.78
CA PRO A 143 -9.70 -6.23 -3.12
C PRO A 143 -8.64 -6.68 -2.11
N TYR A 144 -8.69 -6.17 -0.90
CA TYR A 144 -7.77 -6.49 0.20
C TYR A 144 -8.49 -6.40 1.55
N ALA A 145 -7.94 -7.09 2.55
CA ALA A 145 -8.33 -6.93 3.95
C ALA A 145 -7.30 -6.06 4.67
N LEU A 146 -7.75 -5.28 5.65
CA LEU A 146 -6.91 -4.39 6.45
C LEU A 146 -6.65 -4.99 7.83
N TYR A 147 -5.42 -4.85 8.32
CA TYR A 147 -5.02 -5.34 9.63
C TYR A 147 -4.15 -4.33 10.36
N ASP A 148 -4.27 -4.30 11.67
CA ASP A 148 -3.39 -3.52 12.53
C ASP A 148 -2.26 -4.42 13.05
N ILE A 149 -1.03 -3.91 12.99
CA ILE A 149 0.16 -4.63 13.43
C ILE A 149 0.81 -3.85 14.54
N ARG A 150 0.94 -4.47 15.71
CA ARG A 150 1.72 -3.97 16.84
C ARG A 150 2.98 -4.80 16.96
N VAL A 151 4.14 -4.12 17.04
CA VAL A 151 5.43 -4.76 17.27
C VAL A 151 6.09 -4.14 18.48
N SER A 152 6.48 -4.97 19.43
CA SER A 152 7.10 -4.53 20.69
C SER A 152 8.36 -5.33 21.00
N HIS A 153 9.34 -4.67 21.60
CA HIS A 153 10.57 -5.26 22.09
C HIS A 153 10.99 -4.54 23.36
N PRO A 154 11.60 -5.22 24.36
CA PRO A 154 11.97 -4.60 25.65
C PRO A 154 12.88 -3.38 25.53
N ASP A 155 13.78 -3.37 24.54
CA ASP A 155 14.81 -2.33 24.37
C ASP A 155 14.36 -1.19 23.44
N TYR A 156 13.15 -1.25 22.88
CA TYR A 156 12.67 -0.30 21.90
C TYR A 156 11.24 0.14 22.18
N ARG A 157 10.89 1.31 21.66
CA ARG A 157 9.52 1.79 21.70
C ARG A 157 8.62 0.88 20.86
N THR A 158 7.42 0.61 21.36
CA THR A 158 6.39 -0.14 20.61
C THR A 158 5.98 0.64 19.37
N GLU A 159 6.00 -0.04 18.22
CA GLU A 159 5.55 0.49 16.94
C GLU A 159 4.18 -0.10 16.59
N ILE A 160 3.31 0.76 16.02
CA ILE A 160 1.95 0.38 15.61
C ILE A 160 1.74 0.86 14.17
N TYR A 161 1.32 -0.06 13.33
CA TYR A 161 0.94 0.18 11.94
C TYR A 161 -0.53 -0.14 11.78
N LEU A 162 -1.32 0.85 11.38
CA LEU A 162 -2.74 0.70 11.16
C LEU A 162 -3.02 0.45 9.67
N ASP A 163 -4.11 -0.26 9.40
CA ASP A 163 -4.65 -0.47 8.06
C ASP A 163 -3.65 -1.08 7.06
N VAL A 164 -2.86 -2.04 7.49
CA VAL A 164 -1.91 -2.76 6.63
C VAL A 164 -2.69 -3.69 5.69
N PRO A 165 -2.58 -3.49 4.34
CA PRO A 165 -3.36 -4.26 3.38
C PRO A 165 -2.77 -5.65 3.15
N VAL A 166 -3.65 -6.65 3.11
CA VAL A 166 -3.33 -8.04 2.78
C VAL A 166 -4.21 -8.49 1.62
N PHE A 167 -3.57 -9.00 0.56
CA PHE A 167 -4.19 -9.41 -0.69
C PHE A 167 -4.20 -10.93 -0.84
N ASP A 168 -5.19 -11.46 -1.55
CA ASP A 168 -5.28 -12.89 -1.87
C ASP A 168 -4.05 -13.39 -2.63
N GLY A 169 -3.45 -14.48 -2.12
CA GLY A 169 -2.31 -15.15 -2.73
C GLY A 169 -0.99 -14.35 -2.73
N ILE A 170 -0.98 -13.12 -2.22
CA ILE A 170 0.18 -12.24 -2.24
C ILE A 170 0.83 -12.19 -0.84
N LYS A 171 2.17 -12.13 -0.83
CA LYS A 171 2.94 -11.88 0.39
C LYS A 171 3.17 -10.38 0.57
N SER A 172 2.40 -9.77 1.45
CA SER A 172 2.62 -8.39 1.92
C SER A 172 3.82 -8.36 2.86
N ILE A 173 4.68 -7.36 2.72
CA ILE A 173 5.86 -7.17 3.58
C ILE A 173 5.65 -5.88 4.36
N GLN A 174 5.62 -5.99 5.69
CA GLN A 174 5.56 -4.84 6.59
C GLN A 174 6.94 -4.59 7.22
N PRO A 175 7.67 -3.57 6.77
CA PRO A 175 8.87 -3.13 7.45
C PRO A 175 8.51 -2.39 8.74
N VAL A 176 9.20 -2.72 9.82
CA VAL A 176 9.05 -2.11 11.14
C VAL A 176 10.39 -1.54 11.56
N ARG A 177 10.45 -0.22 11.68
CA ARG A 177 11.65 0.46 12.10
C ARG A 177 11.52 0.92 13.54
N PHE A 178 12.27 0.29 14.43
CA PHE A 178 12.37 0.72 15.81
C PHE A 178 13.25 1.99 15.92
N LEU A 179 12.73 2.93 16.70
CA LEU A 179 13.50 4.10 17.11
C LEU A 179 14.16 3.78 18.46
N SER A 180 15.45 4.07 18.58
CA SER A 180 16.12 4.02 19.88
C SER A 180 15.59 5.17 20.75
N ASP A 181 15.16 4.88 21.96
CA ASP A 181 14.98 5.91 22.97
C ASP A 181 16.39 6.45 23.33
N VAL A 182 16.74 7.61 22.78
CA VAL A 182 17.93 8.37 23.19
C VAL A 182 17.52 9.42 24.20
#